data_d7871235a1253af6e53149d7a0307c11
#
_entry.id   d7871235a1253af6e53149d7a0307c11
#
_cell.length_a   1.000
_cell.length_b   1.000
_cell.length_c   1.000
_cell.angle_alpha   90.00
_cell.angle_beta   90.00
_cell.angle_gamma   90.00
#
_symmetry.space_group_name_H-M   'P 1'
#
loop_
_entity.id
_entity.type
_entity.pdbx_description
1 polymer ?
#
loop_
_entity_poly.entity_id
_entity_poly.type
_entity_poly.pdbx_seq_one_letter_code
_entity_poly.pdbx_strand_id
1 'polypeptide(L)'
;MKKYTIFLLAFALLLALAACGAAPESPGSAEGEYSFTDDLGRTVTLDRPERVAALIGSYADVWCLAGGRDTLAAAANDAWTSFDLGLDDSVANLGAIKEPSLETLLSAEPDFVLASCNTAANLELMDVLESAGIPTAYFDVQGFEDYLNMLDICTALTGERENYQTYGLDVQSEIESAVARADGSAPTVLVIRATGVSCKVKGSEDNVLGEMLAALGCVNIADSDSSLLEDLSLEAIIKAEPDYIFAVLQGSDPTDAMATLEQTLLTNPGWGELQAVREGRFYTLEHELYNLKPNARWGEAYEKLADILYPQK
;
A
#
# COMPACT_ATOMS: atom_id res chain seq x y z
N MET A 1 68.53 5.18 30.10
CA MET A 1 67.58 6.02 29.38
C MET A 1 66.68 5.29 28.38
N LYS A 2 66.74 3.96 28.23
CA LYS A 2 65.91 3.18 27.25
C LYS A 2 64.67 2.49 27.87
N LYS A 3 64.48 2.55 29.15
CA LYS A 3 63.34 1.87 29.85
C LYS A 3 62.12 2.75 30.10
N TYR A 4 62.23 4.06 30.01
CA TYR A 4 61.09 4.98 30.21
C TYR A 4 60.32 5.35 28.94
N THR A 5 60.92 5.14 27.76
CA THR A 5 60.33 5.43 26.47
C THR A 5 59.26 4.38 26.08
N ILE A 6 59.38 3.16 26.59
CA ILE A 6 58.43 2.06 26.29
C ILE A 6 57.13 2.20 27.12
N PHE A 7 57.20 2.80 28.30
CA PHE A 7 56.00 3.00 29.15
C PHE A 7 55.13 4.16 28.70
N LEU A 8 55.69 5.18 28.05
CA LEU A 8 54.91 6.29 27.53
C LEU A 8 54.19 5.93 26.22
N LEU A 9 54.71 4.98 25.41
CA LEU A 9 54.01 4.49 24.20
C LEU A 9 52.86 3.54 24.54
N ALA A 10 52.92 2.78 25.65
CA ALA A 10 51.87 1.89 26.08
C ALA A 10 50.66 2.67 26.70
N PHE A 11 50.92 3.85 27.28
CA PHE A 11 49.85 4.69 27.86
C PHE A 11 49.11 5.52 26.80
N ALA A 12 49.78 5.87 25.70
CA ALA A 12 49.16 6.54 24.56
C ALA A 12 48.26 5.61 23.70
N LEU A 13 48.51 4.28 23.73
CA LEU A 13 47.72 3.30 23.00
C LEU A 13 46.42 2.91 23.74
N LEU A 14 46.36 3.11 25.09
CA LEU A 14 45.17 2.84 25.91
C LEU A 14 44.13 3.98 25.88
N LEU A 15 44.51 5.19 25.45
CA LEU A 15 43.61 6.33 25.29
C LEU A 15 42.90 6.39 23.93
N ALA A 16 43.32 5.57 22.96
CA ALA A 16 42.74 5.51 21.61
C ALA A 16 41.56 4.52 21.45
N LEU A 17 41.23 3.73 22.50
CA LEU A 17 40.17 2.73 22.49
C LEU A 17 38.87 3.17 23.17
N ALA A 18 38.79 4.41 23.66
CA ALA A 18 37.57 4.96 24.29
C ALA A 18 36.73 5.85 23.35
N ALA A 19 37.03 5.84 22.02
CA ALA A 19 36.26 6.59 21.05
C ALA A 19 35.61 5.65 20.01
N CYS A 20 34.91 4.63 20.52
CA CYS A 20 34.08 3.79 19.66
C CYS A 20 32.73 3.57 20.32
N GLY A 21 31.69 4.05 19.69
CA GLY A 21 30.32 3.63 19.94
C GLY A 21 29.40 4.72 20.53
N ALA A 22 29.39 5.92 19.94
CA ALA A 22 28.12 6.60 19.83
C ALA A 22 27.43 6.01 18.60
N ALA A 23 26.45 5.15 18.81
CA ALA A 23 25.41 4.93 17.81
C ALA A 23 24.91 6.32 17.38
N PRO A 24 24.52 6.53 16.12
CA PRO A 24 23.86 7.76 15.75
C PRO A 24 22.63 7.85 16.68
N GLU A 25 22.65 8.79 17.60
CA GLU A 25 21.44 9.20 18.29
C GLU A 25 20.49 9.62 17.19
N SER A 26 19.38 8.90 17.06
CA SER A 26 18.20 9.39 16.36
C SER A 26 17.98 10.82 16.87
N PRO A 27 17.72 11.81 15.99
CA PRO A 27 17.50 13.17 16.44
C PRO A 27 16.41 13.14 17.49
N GLY A 28 16.81 13.40 18.74
CA GLY A 28 15.90 13.46 19.85
C GLY A 28 14.89 14.55 19.56
N SER A 29 13.62 14.14 19.39
CA SER A 29 12.49 15.06 19.35
C SER A 29 12.58 15.97 20.59
N ALA A 30 12.70 17.28 20.36
CA ALA A 30 12.26 18.24 21.36
C ALA A 30 10.82 17.85 21.73
N GLU A 31 10.46 17.87 23.01
CA GLU A 31 9.09 17.56 23.46
C GLU A 31 8.11 18.36 22.58
N GLY A 32 7.44 17.68 21.61
CA GLY A 32 6.37 18.25 20.79
C GLY A 32 6.48 17.98 19.31
N GLU A 33 7.57 18.33 18.61
CA GLU A 33 7.62 18.30 17.14
C GLU A 33 8.18 16.98 16.58
N TYR A 34 7.49 16.39 15.60
CA TYR A 34 7.95 15.26 14.80
C TYR A 34 8.17 15.69 13.35
N SER A 35 9.32 15.35 12.78
CA SER A 35 9.69 15.67 11.40
C SER A 35 9.98 14.40 10.61
N PHE A 36 9.43 14.32 9.39
CA PHE A 36 9.66 13.23 8.45
C PHE A 36 9.67 13.77 7.01
N THR A 37 10.11 12.96 6.07
CA THR A 37 10.04 13.26 4.64
C THR A 37 8.89 12.49 4.02
N ASP A 38 7.98 13.16 3.31
CA ASP A 38 6.90 12.52 2.56
C ASP A 38 7.38 12.00 1.20
N ASP A 39 6.52 11.27 0.48
CA ASP A 39 6.89 10.64 -0.79
C ASP A 39 7.03 11.63 -1.97
N LEU A 40 6.69 12.90 -1.77
CA LEU A 40 7.07 13.99 -2.67
C LEU A 40 8.45 14.60 -2.35
N GLY A 41 9.16 14.07 -1.34
CA GLY A 41 10.47 14.54 -0.91
C GLY A 41 10.42 15.83 -0.07
N ARG A 42 9.25 16.20 0.48
CA ARG A 42 9.08 17.40 1.31
C ARG A 42 9.25 17.05 2.78
N THR A 43 9.87 17.92 3.54
CA THR A 43 9.91 17.80 4.99
C THR A 43 8.59 18.29 5.58
N VAL A 44 7.90 17.41 6.28
CA VAL A 44 6.69 17.73 7.07
C VAL A 44 7.07 17.73 8.53
N THR A 45 6.78 18.83 9.22
CA THR A 45 7.05 18.98 10.65
C THR A 45 5.78 19.43 11.34
N LEU A 46 5.36 18.71 12.37
CA LEU A 46 4.16 19.03 13.14
C LEU A 46 4.26 18.45 14.55
N ASP A 47 3.49 19.02 15.46
CA ASP A 47 3.17 18.43 16.75
C ASP A 47 2.23 17.23 16.59
N ARG A 48 1.93 16.53 17.69
CA ARG A 48 0.89 15.49 17.69
C ARG A 48 -0.44 16.07 17.21
N PRO A 49 -0.99 15.60 16.07
CA PRO A 49 -2.19 16.21 15.52
C PRO A 49 -3.43 15.84 16.34
N GLU A 50 -4.32 16.82 16.48
CA GLU A 50 -5.60 16.68 17.20
C GLU A 50 -6.80 16.56 16.25
N ARG A 51 -6.64 17.00 14.99
CA ARG A 51 -7.70 17.03 13.97
C ARG A 51 -7.15 16.64 12.61
N VAL A 52 -7.28 15.36 12.27
CA VAL A 52 -6.71 14.80 11.02
C VAL A 52 -7.78 14.66 9.95
N ALA A 53 -7.45 15.02 8.72
CA ALA A 53 -8.26 14.70 7.55
C ALA A 53 -7.52 13.72 6.63
N ALA A 54 -8.24 12.70 6.14
CA ALA A 54 -7.72 11.72 5.19
C ALA A 54 -8.45 11.82 3.85
N LEU A 55 -7.72 12.13 2.78
CA LEU A 55 -8.29 12.32 1.44
C LEU A 55 -8.55 11.01 0.69
N ILE A 56 -8.23 9.87 1.30
CA ILE A 56 -8.49 8.52 0.80
C ILE A 56 -8.88 7.63 1.99
N GLY A 57 -9.87 6.76 1.83
CA GLY A 57 -10.37 5.89 2.89
C GLY A 57 -9.32 4.90 3.42
N SER A 58 -8.43 4.38 2.55
CA SER A 58 -7.32 3.53 3.01
C SER A 58 -6.36 4.25 3.96
N TYR A 59 -6.17 5.57 3.78
CA TYR A 59 -5.31 6.37 4.68
C TYR A 59 -6.01 6.71 5.98
N ALA A 60 -7.36 6.89 5.94
CA ALA A 60 -8.16 6.96 7.15
C ALA A 60 -8.06 5.67 7.97
N ASP A 61 -8.07 4.50 7.30
CA ASP A 61 -7.87 3.21 7.93
C ASP A 61 -6.48 3.08 8.57
N VAL A 62 -5.42 3.43 7.85
CA VAL A 62 -4.04 3.45 8.42
C VAL A 62 -3.97 4.36 9.65
N TRP A 63 -4.58 5.55 9.59
CA TRP A 63 -4.63 6.46 10.74
C TRP A 63 -5.37 5.85 11.94
N CYS A 64 -6.50 5.17 11.69
CA CYS A 64 -7.24 4.44 12.74
C CYS A 64 -6.41 3.28 13.32
N LEU A 65 -5.75 2.48 12.47
CA LEU A 65 -4.84 1.40 12.88
C LEU A 65 -3.67 1.92 13.72
N ALA A 66 -3.15 3.10 13.35
CA ALA A 66 -2.11 3.77 14.11
C ALA A 66 -2.56 4.32 15.48
N GLY A 67 -3.85 4.18 15.84
CA GLY A 67 -4.41 4.68 17.11
C GLY A 67 -4.96 6.09 17.04
N GLY A 68 -5.10 6.67 15.84
CA GLY A 68 -5.55 8.05 15.63
C GLY A 68 -7.06 8.22 15.42
N ARG A 69 -7.87 7.19 15.62
CA ARG A 69 -9.33 7.23 15.35
C ARG A 69 -10.04 8.44 15.98
N ASP A 70 -9.75 8.75 17.24
CA ASP A 70 -10.43 9.82 17.99
C ASP A 70 -10.08 11.23 17.48
N THR A 71 -9.00 11.35 16.71
CA THR A 71 -8.55 12.60 16.09
C THR A 71 -8.95 12.73 14.62
N LEU A 72 -9.59 11.70 14.02
CA LEU A 72 -10.03 11.77 12.64
C LEU A 72 -11.25 12.70 12.53
N ALA A 73 -11.05 13.88 11.93
CA ALA A 73 -12.06 14.93 11.80
C ALA A 73 -12.78 14.91 10.44
N ALA A 74 -12.11 14.39 9.39
CA ALA A 74 -12.71 14.27 8.07
C ALA A 74 -12.08 13.11 7.28
N ALA A 75 -12.86 12.46 6.41
CA ALA A 75 -12.39 11.39 5.54
C ALA A 75 -13.11 11.39 4.19
N ALA A 76 -12.47 10.84 3.16
CA ALA A 76 -13.12 10.59 1.88
C ALA A 76 -14.21 9.50 2.02
N ASN A 77 -15.21 9.55 1.14
CA ASN A 77 -16.42 8.71 1.24
C ASN A 77 -16.14 7.20 1.27
N ASP A 78 -15.04 6.74 0.68
CA ASP A 78 -14.63 5.34 0.65
C ASP A 78 -14.24 4.80 2.04
N ALA A 79 -13.98 5.65 3.02
CA ALA A 79 -13.81 5.26 4.43
C ALA A 79 -15.06 4.56 4.99
N TRP A 80 -16.26 4.93 4.50
CA TRP A 80 -17.54 4.28 4.87
C TRP A 80 -17.94 3.17 3.91
N THR A 81 -17.72 3.38 2.60
CA THR A 81 -18.29 2.48 1.57
C THR A 81 -17.40 1.31 1.20
N SER A 82 -16.08 1.43 1.38
CA SER A 82 -15.12 0.41 0.99
C SER A 82 -14.33 -0.15 2.17
N PHE A 83 -14.06 0.66 3.19
CA PHE A 83 -13.31 0.25 4.38
C PHE A 83 -14.20 -0.02 5.59
N ASP A 84 -15.47 0.42 5.57
CA ASP A 84 -16.46 0.23 6.65
C ASP A 84 -15.88 0.53 8.05
N LEU A 85 -15.21 1.69 8.17
CA LEU A 85 -14.49 2.05 9.40
C LEU A 85 -15.41 2.29 10.60
N GLY A 86 -16.74 2.27 10.42
CA GLY A 86 -17.71 2.53 11.49
C GLY A 86 -17.54 3.93 12.08
N LEU A 87 -17.26 4.92 11.22
CA LEU A 87 -17.12 6.32 11.62
C LEU A 87 -18.51 6.91 11.90
N ASP A 88 -18.60 7.68 12.96
CA ASP A 88 -19.83 8.37 13.34
C ASP A 88 -20.00 9.74 12.66
N ASP A 89 -21.10 10.42 12.94
CA ASP A 89 -21.46 11.70 12.33
C ASP A 89 -20.52 12.87 12.73
N SER A 90 -19.57 12.67 13.64
CA SER A 90 -18.57 13.68 14.00
C SER A 90 -17.46 13.79 12.95
N VAL A 91 -17.27 12.76 12.13
CA VAL A 91 -16.28 12.75 11.05
C VAL A 91 -16.94 13.28 9.77
N ALA A 92 -16.42 14.39 9.25
CA ALA A 92 -16.98 15.03 8.06
C ALA A 92 -16.67 14.19 6.80
N ASN A 93 -17.68 13.91 5.99
CA ASN A 93 -17.51 13.21 4.72
C ASN A 93 -17.07 14.19 3.62
N LEU A 94 -15.86 14.00 3.10
CA LEU A 94 -15.26 14.85 2.08
C LEU A 94 -15.80 14.58 0.66
N GLY A 95 -16.62 13.57 0.48
CA GLY A 95 -17.14 13.16 -0.84
C GLY A 95 -16.18 12.19 -1.56
N ALA A 96 -16.29 12.18 -2.89
CA ALA A 96 -15.54 11.23 -3.72
C ALA A 96 -14.04 11.55 -3.74
N ILE A 97 -13.20 10.52 -3.77
CA ILE A 97 -11.72 10.65 -3.83
C ILE A 97 -11.25 11.56 -4.97
N LYS A 98 -11.93 11.49 -6.13
CA LYS A 98 -11.58 12.27 -7.32
C LYS A 98 -12.11 13.70 -7.32
N GLU A 99 -12.95 14.04 -6.35
CA GLU A 99 -13.59 15.36 -6.24
C GLU A 99 -13.87 15.66 -4.74
N PRO A 100 -12.84 15.74 -3.90
CA PRO A 100 -13.03 16.03 -2.48
C PRO A 100 -13.53 17.46 -2.28
N SER A 101 -14.48 17.65 -1.35
CA SER A 101 -15.02 18.97 -1.01
C SER A 101 -14.01 19.78 -0.21
N LEU A 102 -13.37 20.76 -0.86
CA LEU A 102 -12.47 21.71 -0.19
C LEU A 102 -13.18 22.50 0.92
N GLU A 103 -14.45 22.90 0.70
CA GLU A 103 -15.23 23.63 1.70
C GLU A 103 -15.41 22.78 2.97
N THR A 104 -15.78 21.50 2.81
CA THR A 104 -15.95 20.58 3.93
C THR A 104 -14.61 20.31 4.63
N LEU A 105 -13.54 20.14 3.86
CA LEU A 105 -12.18 19.92 4.39
C LEU A 105 -11.74 21.10 5.28
N LEU A 106 -11.86 22.34 4.78
CA LEU A 106 -11.49 23.52 5.56
C LEU A 106 -12.42 23.75 6.76
N SER A 107 -13.72 23.44 6.62
CA SER A 107 -14.70 23.53 7.71
C SER A 107 -14.47 22.51 8.83
N ALA A 108 -13.79 21.40 8.53
CA ALA A 108 -13.36 20.42 9.53
C ALA A 108 -12.16 20.91 10.36
N GLU A 109 -11.54 22.05 9.98
CA GLU A 109 -10.39 22.67 10.66
C GLU A 109 -9.26 21.66 10.97
N PRO A 110 -8.76 20.90 9.98
CA PRO A 110 -7.70 19.94 10.23
C PRO A 110 -6.36 20.66 10.54
N ASP A 111 -5.61 20.08 11.47
CA ASP A 111 -4.23 20.47 11.76
C ASP A 111 -3.21 19.54 11.08
N PHE A 112 -3.68 18.47 10.43
CA PHE A 112 -2.90 17.59 9.59
C PHE A 112 -3.76 16.92 8.51
N VAL A 113 -3.21 16.78 7.30
CA VAL A 113 -3.88 16.11 6.16
C VAL A 113 -3.03 14.96 5.63
N LEU A 114 -3.66 13.79 5.46
CA LEU A 114 -3.11 12.62 4.77
C LEU A 114 -3.62 12.61 3.33
N ALA A 115 -2.72 12.74 2.37
CA ALA A 115 -3.02 12.84 0.94
C ALA A 115 -2.21 11.84 0.12
N SER A 116 -2.65 11.55 -1.11
CA SER A 116 -1.98 10.62 -2.02
C SER A 116 -1.25 11.33 -3.15
N CYS A 117 -0.02 10.87 -3.46
CA CYS A 117 0.73 11.27 -4.64
C CYS A 117 0.06 10.82 -5.95
N ASN A 118 -0.74 9.75 -5.91
CA ASN A 118 -1.32 9.11 -7.10
C ASN A 118 -2.74 9.56 -7.43
N THR A 119 -3.25 10.55 -6.69
CA THR A 119 -4.59 11.10 -6.90
C THR A 119 -4.47 12.56 -7.32
N ALA A 120 -4.75 12.84 -8.61
CA ALA A 120 -4.62 14.21 -9.15
C ALA A 120 -5.40 15.25 -8.32
N ALA A 121 -6.63 14.93 -7.89
CA ALA A 121 -7.44 15.81 -7.06
C ALA A 121 -6.80 16.10 -5.68
N ASN A 122 -5.99 15.19 -5.13
CA ASN A 122 -5.25 15.44 -3.90
C ASN A 122 -4.09 16.43 -4.15
N LEU A 123 -3.38 16.27 -5.27
CA LEU A 123 -2.28 17.17 -5.66
C LEU A 123 -2.78 18.58 -5.99
N GLU A 124 -3.97 18.72 -6.57
CA GLU A 124 -4.60 20.02 -6.85
C GLU A 124 -4.93 20.82 -5.58
N LEU A 125 -5.07 20.17 -4.43
CA LEU A 125 -5.30 20.84 -3.14
C LEU A 125 -4.01 21.37 -2.49
N MET A 126 -2.83 21.01 -2.98
CA MET A 126 -1.53 21.33 -2.35
C MET A 126 -1.36 22.81 -2.08
N ASP A 127 -1.48 23.65 -3.12
CA ASP A 127 -1.27 25.09 -3.00
C ASP A 127 -2.23 25.76 -2.01
N VAL A 128 -3.46 25.25 -1.94
CA VAL A 128 -4.49 25.78 -1.03
C VAL A 128 -4.17 25.41 0.41
N LEU A 129 -3.81 24.14 0.66
CA LEU A 129 -3.46 23.65 1.99
C LEU A 129 -2.18 24.33 2.51
N GLU A 130 -1.16 24.48 1.66
CA GLU A 130 0.06 25.24 2.00
C GLU A 130 -0.25 26.71 2.33
N SER A 131 -1.10 27.35 1.52
CA SER A 131 -1.51 28.75 1.76
C SER A 131 -2.33 28.92 3.03
N ALA A 132 -3.08 27.88 3.43
CA ALA A 132 -3.82 27.83 4.68
C ALA A 132 -2.93 27.49 5.90
N GLY A 133 -1.65 27.12 5.66
CA GLY A 133 -0.72 26.72 6.72
C GLY A 133 -1.05 25.36 7.33
N ILE A 134 -1.75 24.49 6.60
CA ILE A 134 -2.15 23.15 7.07
C ILE A 134 -1.07 22.14 6.67
N PRO A 135 -0.33 21.54 7.62
CA PRO A 135 0.61 20.47 7.35
C PRO A 135 -0.06 19.33 6.59
N THR A 136 0.52 18.93 5.46
CA THR A 136 -0.03 17.86 4.61
C THR A 136 1.10 16.94 4.21
N ALA A 137 0.91 15.63 4.43
CA ALA A 137 1.81 14.59 3.96
C ALA A 137 1.19 13.86 2.76
N TYR A 138 1.99 13.68 1.71
CA TYR A 138 1.62 12.94 0.51
C TYR A 138 2.32 11.59 0.50
N PHE A 139 1.53 10.51 0.44
CA PHE A 139 2.04 9.15 0.42
C PHE A 139 1.78 8.48 -0.93
N ASP A 140 2.74 7.63 -1.34
CA ASP A 140 2.66 6.74 -2.49
C ASP A 140 2.62 5.29 -2.02
N VAL A 141 1.45 4.82 -1.59
CA VAL A 141 1.31 3.44 -1.13
C VAL A 141 0.93 2.56 -2.33
N GLN A 142 1.86 1.76 -2.83
CA GLN A 142 1.64 0.75 -3.87
C GLN A 142 1.74 -0.66 -3.30
N GLY A 143 2.77 -0.93 -2.50
CA GLY A 143 3.07 -2.20 -1.90
C GLY A 143 3.04 -2.19 -0.37
N PHE A 144 3.45 -3.32 0.20
CA PHE A 144 3.48 -3.48 1.66
C PHE A 144 4.51 -2.59 2.35
N GLU A 145 5.69 -2.41 1.75
CA GLU A 145 6.77 -1.58 2.33
C GLU A 145 6.34 -0.11 2.44
N ASP A 146 5.59 0.40 1.45
CA ASP A 146 5.06 1.76 1.49
C ASP A 146 4.03 1.92 2.60
N TYR A 147 3.14 0.92 2.75
CA TYR A 147 2.19 0.86 3.86
C TYR A 147 2.91 0.84 5.21
N LEU A 148 3.96 0.03 5.33
CA LEU A 148 4.75 -0.09 6.56
C LEU A 148 5.41 1.24 6.93
N ASN A 149 5.98 1.95 5.94
CA ASN A 149 6.54 3.28 6.13
C ASN A 149 5.48 4.31 6.57
N MET A 150 4.31 4.33 5.92
CA MET A 150 3.21 5.21 6.33
C MET A 150 2.72 4.90 7.75
N LEU A 151 2.57 3.62 8.10
CA LEU A 151 2.16 3.18 9.44
C LEU A 151 3.19 3.57 10.51
N ASP A 152 4.50 3.47 10.20
CA ASP A 152 5.58 3.90 11.10
C ASP A 152 5.45 5.40 11.44
N ILE A 153 5.28 6.24 10.42
CA ILE A 153 5.07 7.68 10.58
C ILE A 153 3.79 7.95 11.39
N CYS A 154 2.68 7.32 11.04
CA CYS A 154 1.40 7.52 11.72
C CYS A 154 1.47 7.10 13.19
N THR A 155 2.09 5.96 13.51
CA THR A 155 2.25 5.51 14.91
C THR A 155 3.23 6.36 15.70
N ALA A 156 4.21 6.99 15.05
CA ALA A 156 5.08 7.97 15.69
C ALA A 156 4.31 9.25 16.06
N LEU A 157 3.43 9.73 15.16
CA LEU A 157 2.59 10.91 15.39
C LEU A 157 1.54 10.67 16.50
N THR A 158 0.91 9.50 16.53
CA THR A 158 -0.09 9.16 17.55
C THR A 158 0.55 8.78 18.89
N GLY A 159 1.83 8.37 18.89
CA GLY A 159 2.53 7.83 20.05
C GLY A 159 2.21 6.36 20.35
N GLU A 160 1.35 5.70 19.56
CA GLU A 160 0.89 4.32 19.77
C GLU A 160 1.80 3.31 19.04
N ARG A 161 3.08 3.26 19.45
CA ARG A 161 4.12 2.44 18.79
C ARG A 161 3.88 0.93 18.83
N GLU A 162 3.07 0.42 19.76
CA GLU A 162 2.69 -1.00 19.80
C GLU A 162 1.85 -1.39 18.56
N ASN A 163 1.11 -0.44 17.99
CA ASN A 163 0.32 -0.66 16.78
C ASN A 163 1.22 -0.89 15.54
N TYR A 164 2.42 -0.28 15.50
CA TYR A 164 3.40 -0.59 14.45
C TYR A 164 3.86 -2.04 14.53
N GLN A 165 4.06 -2.58 15.74
CA GLN A 165 4.37 -4.01 15.89
C GLN A 165 3.23 -4.87 15.39
N THR A 166 1.99 -4.61 15.86
CA THR A 166 0.83 -5.47 15.58
C THR A 166 0.38 -5.41 14.11
N TYR A 167 0.25 -4.20 13.55
CA TYR A 167 -0.30 -4.00 12.21
C TYR A 167 0.77 -3.84 11.12
N GLY A 168 2.04 -3.78 11.51
CA GLY A 168 3.18 -3.69 10.60
C GLY A 168 4.05 -4.95 10.66
N LEU A 169 4.88 -5.10 11.70
CA LEU A 169 5.91 -6.14 11.76
C LEU A 169 5.34 -7.57 11.88
N ASP A 170 4.23 -7.75 12.59
CA ASP A 170 3.57 -9.06 12.66
C ASP A 170 2.98 -9.43 11.29
N VAL A 171 2.36 -8.46 10.57
CA VAL A 171 1.87 -8.63 9.20
C VAL A 171 3.02 -8.92 8.23
N GLN A 172 4.17 -8.26 8.38
CA GLN A 172 5.39 -8.58 7.61
C GLN A 172 5.78 -10.04 7.76
N SER A 173 5.76 -10.56 8.99
CA SER A 173 6.10 -11.96 9.25
C SER A 173 5.10 -12.94 8.61
N GLU A 174 3.82 -12.58 8.53
CA GLU A 174 2.80 -13.35 7.79
C GLU A 174 3.12 -13.38 6.29
N ILE A 175 3.45 -12.23 5.71
CA ILE A 175 3.85 -12.11 4.30
C ILE A 175 5.10 -12.95 4.00
N GLU A 176 6.14 -12.82 4.83
CA GLU A 176 7.38 -13.60 4.69
C GLU A 176 7.10 -15.11 4.73
N SER A 177 6.17 -15.53 5.59
CA SER A 177 5.76 -16.93 5.70
C SER A 177 5.01 -17.42 4.45
N ALA A 178 4.16 -16.57 3.87
CA ALA A 178 3.45 -16.88 2.62
C ALA A 178 4.42 -16.94 1.43
N VAL A 179 5.33 -15.97 1.31
CA VAL A 179 6.35 -15.91 0.24
C VAL A 179 7.33 -17.10 0.31
N ALA A 180 7.68 -17.56 1.53
CA ALA A 180 8.54 -18.73 1.72
C ALA A 180 7.93 -20.05 1.18
N ARG A 181 6.64 -20.07 0.83
CA ARG A 181 5.97 -21.22 0.20
C ARG A 181 6.29 -21.35 -1.29
N ALA A 182 6.84 -20.30 -1.92
CA ALA A 182 7.24 -20.35 -3.32
C ALA A 182 8.29 -21.44 -3.54
N ASP A 183 7.98 -22.38 -4.43
CA ASP A 183 8.79 -23.58 -4.69
C ASP A 183 9.80 -23.42 -5.84
N GLY A 184 9.87 -22.24 -6.42
CA GLY A 184 10.73 -21.92 -7.57
C GLY A 184 10.16 -22.33 -8.93
N SER A 185 8.91 -22.81 -9.00
CA SER A 185 8.24 -23.16 -10.26
C SER A 185 8.01 -21.96 -11.18
N ALA A 186 7.96 -20.76 -10.61
CA ALA A 186 7.73 -19.48 -11.31
C ALA A 186 6.51 -19.53 -12.26
N PRO A 187 5.28 -19.81 -11.74
CA PRO A 187 4.09 -19.94 -12.57
C PRO A 187 3.79 -18.64 -13.33
N THR A 188 3.36 -18.78 -14.59
CA THR A 188 2.95 -17.64 -15.39
C THR A 188 1.52 -17.21 -15.03
N VAL A 189 1.31 -15.90 -14.91
CA VAL A 189 0.02 -15.33 -14.49
C VAL A 189 -0.48 -14.25 -15.44
N LEU A 190 -1.80 -14.14 -15.55
CA LEU A 190 -2.51 -13.02 -16.17
C LEU A 190 -3.34 -12.32 -15.12
N VAL A 191 -3.18 -11.01 -14.97
CA VAL A 191 -3.98 -10.16 -14.08
C VAL A 191 -4.94 -9.32 -14.91
N ILE A 192 -6.24 -9.41 -14.62
CA ILE A 192 -7.31 -8.66 -15.27
C ILE A 192 -8.01 -7.80 -14.23
N ARG A 193 -8.19 -6.51 -14.52
CA ARG A 193 -9.06 -5.63 -13.76
C ARG A 193 -10.28 -5.29 -14.59
N ALA A 194 -11.46 -5.70 -14.13
CA ALA A 194 -12.74 -5.44 -14.75
C ALA A 194 -13.50 -4.34 -14.01
N THR A 195 -14.11 -3.43 -14.77
CA THR A 195 -15.02 -2.39 -14.30
C THR A 195 -16.35 -2.53 -15.01
N GLY A 196 -17.38 -1.79 -14.61
CA GLY A 196 -18.66 -1.77 -15.32
C GLY A 196 -18.59 -1.28 -16.79
N VAL A 197 -17.44 -0.81 -17.26
CA VAL A 197 -17.27 -0.24 -18.60
C VAL A 197 -16.08 -0.80 -19.39
N SER A 198 -15.15 -1.49 -18.74
CA SER A 198 -13.93 -1.98 -19.40
C SER A 198 -13.24 -3.10 -18.63
N CYS A 199 -12.51 -3.94 -19.37
CA CYS A 199 -11.52 -4.87 -18.83
C CYS A 199 -10.12 -4.41 -19.25
N LYS A 200 -9.16 -4.46 -18.35
CA LYS A 200 -7.75 -4.13 -18.61
C LYS A 200 -6.84 -5.18 -18.02
N VAL A 201 -5.80 -5.55 -18.76
CA VAL A 201 -4.68 -6.33 -18.23
C VAL A 201 -3.81 -5.42 -17.37
N LYS A 202 -3.24 -5.98 -16.32
CA LYS A 202 -2.32 -5.29 -15.39
C LYS A 202 -1.01 -6.06 -15.35
N GLY A 203 0.10 -5.32 -15.34
CA GLY A 203 1.45 -5.86 -15.14
C GLY A 203 1.75 -6.15 -13.67
N SER A 204 3.02 -6.44 -13.38
CA SER A 204 3.48 -6.65 -12.00
C SER A 204 3.69 -5.35 -11.23
N GLU A 205 3.87 -4.22 -11.93
CA GLU A 205 4.11 -2.91 -11.33
C GLU A 205 2.82 -2.08 -11.25
N ASP A 206 2.81 -1.07 -10.40
CA ASP A 206 1.76 -0.05 -10.25
C ASP A 206 0.37 -0.63 -9.89
N ASN A 207 0.32 -1.79 -9.25
CA ASN A 207 -0.92 -2.34 -8.70
C ASN A 207 -0.69 -3.42 -7.65
N VAL A 208 -1.53 -3.42 -6.64
CA VAL A 208 -1.46 -4.27 -5.44
C VAL A 208 -1.31 -5.76 -5.77
N LEU A 209 -2.18 -6.31 -6.63
CA LEU A 209 -2.16 -7.75 -6.96
C LEU A 209 -0.90 -8.13 -7.77
N GLY A 210 -0.49 -7.27 -8.71
CA GLY A 210 0.69 -7.52 -9.52
C GLY A 210 1.95 -7.66 -8.68
N GLU A 211 2.14 -6.75 -7.74
CA GLU A 211 3.28 -6.77 -6.80
C GLU A 211 3.25 -7.99 -5.87
N MET A 212 2.08 -8.35 -5.33
CA MET A 212 1.94 -9.57 -4.52
C MET A 212 2.33 -10.83 -5.30
N LEU A 213 1.85 -10.97 -6.55
CA LEU A 213 2.17 -12.13 -7.38
C LEU A 213 3.65 -12.17 -7.76
N ALA A 214 4.27 -11.02 -8.03
CA ALA A 214 5.71 -10.94 -8.28
C ALA A 214 6.52 -11.36 -7.05
N ALA A 215 6.14 -10.89 -5.86
CA ALA A 215 6.77 -11.27 -4.59
C ALA A 215 6.61 -12.78 -4.30
N LEU A 216 5.50 -13.40 -4.71
CA LEU A 216 5.27 -14.85 -4.65
C LEU A 216 6.00 -15.63 -5.77
N GLY A 217 6.84 -14.97 -6.57
CA GLY A 217 7.67 -15.61 -7.59
C GLY A 217 6.95 -15.92 -8.90
N CYS A 218 5.78 -15.34 -9.16
CA CYS A 218 5.07 -15.48 -10.42
C CYS A 218 5.69 -14.62 -11.54
N VAL A 219 5.45 -15.01 -12.78
CA VAL A 219 5.83 -14.27 -13.98
C VAL A 219 4.57 -13.76 -14.67
N ASN A 220 4.35 -12.44 -14.63
CA ASN A 220 3.19 -11.84 -15.30
C ASN A 220 3.45 -11.76 -16.81
N ILE A 221 2.57 -12.35 -17.63
CA ILE A 221 2.73 -12.38 -19.08
C ILE A 221 2.70 -10.98 -19.71
N ALA A 222 2.03 -10.03 -19.06
CA ALA A 222 1.94 -8.66 -19.54
C ALA A 222 3.25 -7.87 -19.41
N ASP A 223 4.17 -8.28 -18.53
CA ASP A 223 5.46 -7.59 -18.35
C ASP A 223 6.39 -7.80 -19.56
N SER A 224 6.22 -8.91 -20.28
CA SER A 224 6.99 -9.23 -21.49
C SER A 224 6.30 -8.80 -22.78
N ASP A 225 5.03 -8.45 -22.76
CA ASP A 225 4.24 -8.04 -23.91
C ASP A 225 3.38 -6.80 -23.60
N SER A 226 3.97 -5.62 -23.78
CA SER A 226 3.31 -4.34 -23.52
C SER A 226 2.01 -4.13 -24.30
N SER A 227 1.82 -4.85 -25.42
CA SER A 227 0.57 -4.78 -26.20
C SER A 227 -0.63 -5.28 -25.39
N LEU A 228 -0.41 -6.20 -24.42
CA LEU A 228 -1.47 -6.65 -23.50
C LEU A 228 -1.92 -5.56 -22.53
N LEU A 229 -1.00 -4.65 -22.15
CA LEU A 229 -1.32 -3.52 -21.25
C LEU A 229 -2.13 -2.42 -21.98
N GLU A 230 -1.88 -2.25 -23.28
CA GLU A 230 -2.55 -1.24 -24.10
C GLU A 230 -3.92 -1.71 -24.55
N ASP A 231 -4.01 -2.98 -24.98
CA ASP A 231 -5.24 -3.54 -25.55
C ASP A 231 -5.43 -4.99 -25.10
N LEU A 232 -6.63 -5.31 -24.60
CA LEU A 232 -6.98 -6.66 -24.13
C LEU A 232 -7.13 -7.60 -25.33
N SER A 233 -6.03 -8.18 -25.78
CA SER A 233 -6.01 -9.12 -26.90
C SER A 233 -6.17 -10.57 -26.46
N LEU A 234 -7.33 -11.17 -26.69
CA LEU A 234 -7.55 -12.60 -26.42
C LEU A 234 -6.59 -13.50 -27.19
N GLU A 235 -6.22 -13.11 -28.43
CA GLU A 235 -5.26 -13.87 -29.24
C GLU A 235 -3.87 -13.90 -28.58
N ALA A 236 -3.41 -12.75 -28.03
CA ALA A 236 -2.16 -12.68 -27.29
C ALA A 236 -2.23 -13.51 -26.01
N ILE A 237 -3.34 -13.48 -25.27
CA ILE A 237 -3.57 -14.30 -24.08
C ILE A 237 -3.51 -15.78 -24.40
N ILE A 238 -4.21 -16.22 -25.46
CA ILE A 238 -4.20 -17.62 -25.94
C ILE A 238 -2.78 -18.05 -26.33
N LYS A 239 -2.04 -17.18 -27.00
CA LYS A 239 -0.67 -17.49 -27.41
C LYS A 239 0.29 -17.60 -26.23
N ALA A 240 0.08 -16.78 -25.20
CA ALA A 240 0.91 -16.77 -23.99
C ALA A 240 0.60 -17.95 -23.04
N GLU A 241 -0.65 -18.51 -23.09
CA GLU A 241 -1.12 -19.66 -22.30
C GLU A 241 -0.73 -19.58 -20.81
N PRO A 242 -1.22 -18.57 -20.04
CA PRO A 242 -0.84 -18.42 -18.65
C PRO A 242 -1.27 -19.60 -17.78
N ASP A 243 -0.47 -19.97 -16.77
CA ASP A 243 -0.79 -21.04 -15.82
C ASP A 243 -1.98 -20.70 -14.94
N TYR A 244 -2.10 -19.43 -14.54
CA TYR A 244 -3.20 -18.90 -13.70
C TYR A 244 -3.74 -17.60 -14.27
N ILE A 245 -5.03 -17.37 -14.06
CA ILE A 245 -5.70 -16.12 -14.43
C ILE A 245 -6.40 -15.58 -13.20
N PHE A 246 -6.12 -14.33 -12.86
CA PHE A 246 -6.74 -13.63 -11.74
C PHE A 246 -7.51 -12.41 -12.25
N ALA A 247 -8.78 -12.31 -11.90
CA ALA A 247 -9.63 -11.17 -12.21
C ALA A 247 -10.05 -10.45 -10.92
N VAL A 248 -9.91 -9.13 -10.87
CA VAL A 248 -10.43 -8.29 -9.79
C VAL A 248 -11.53 -7.40 -10.34
N LEU A 249 -12.69 -7.43 -9.70
CA LEU A 249 -13.85 -6.63 -10.09
C LEU A 249 -13.79 -5.29 -9.35
N GLN A 250 -13.75 -4.19 -10.09
CA GLN A 250 -13.66 -2.84 -9.54
C GLN A 250 -14.93 -2.04 -9.83
N GLY A 251 -15.40 -1.29 -8.83
CA GLY A 251 -16.57 -0.42 -8.91
C GLY A 251 -17.48 -0.59 -7.71
N SER A 252 -18.53 0.23 -7.66
CA SER A 252 -19.52 0.18 -6.59
C SER A 252 -20.46 -1.03 -6.70
N ASP A 253 -20.57 -1.62 -7.89
CA ASP A 253 -21.34 -2.84 -8.16
C ASP A 253 -20.48 -3.86 -8.90
N PRO A 254 -20.10 -4.98 -8.25
CA PRO A 254 -19.34 -6.04 -8.87
C PRO A 254 -20.11 -6.76 -9.98
N THR A 255 -21.47 -6.66 -9.99
CA THR A 255 -22.31 -7.27 -11.03
C THR A 255 -22.05 -6.67 -12.40
N ASP A 256 -21.92 -5.34 -12.49
CA ASP A 256 -21.63 -4.64 -13.74
C ASP A 256 -20.23 -4.98 -14.25
N ALA A 257 -19.25 -5.06 -13.35
CA ALA A 257 -17.89 -5.44 -13.69
C ALA A 257 -17.81 -6.91 -14.17
N MET A 258 -18.56 -7.82 -13.54
CA MET A 258 -18.66 -9.21 -13.97
C MET A 258 -19.33 -9.32 -15.34
N ALA A 259 -20.43 -8.60 -15.58
CA ALA A 259 -21.10 -8.60 -16.88
C ALA A 259 -20.17 -8.10 -18.01
N THR A 260 -19.37 -7.08 -17.73
CA THR A 260 -18.36 -6.58 -18.67
C THR A 260 -17.28 -7.63 -18.95
N LEU A 261 -16.79 -8.32 -17.91
CA LEU A 261 -15.81 -9.39 -18.04
C LEU A 261 -16.36 -10.58 -18.86
N GLU A 262 -17.59 -11.00 -18.58
CA GLU A 262 -18.30 -12.03 -19.34
C GLU A 262 -18.43 -11.66 -20.81
N GLN A 263 -18.92 -10.46 -21.10
CA GLN A 263 -19.11 -9.99 -22.47
C GLN A 263 -17.79 -9.85 -23.23
N THR A 264 -16.72 -9.42 -22.56
CA THR A 264 -15.43 -9.13 -23.20
C THR A 264 -14.62 -10.40 -23.47
N LEU A 265 -14.60 -11.33 -22.51
CA LEU A 265 -13.71 -12.50 -22.53
C LEU A 265 -14.44 -13.83 -22.41
N LEU A 266 -15.27 -14.04 -21.38
CA LEU A 266 -15.70 -15.37 -20.98
C LEU A 266 -16.63 -16.04 -22.00
N THR A 267 -17.40 -15.28 -22.76
CA THR A 267 -18.29 -15.78 -23.83
C THR A 267 -17.56 -16.15 -25.11
N ASN A 268 -16.27 -15.78 -25.23
CA ASN A 268 -15.49 -16.12 -26.42
C ASN A 268 -15.08 -17.62 -26.36
N PRO A 269 -15.34 -18.42 -27.42
CA PRO A 269 -14.96 -19.83 -27.44
C PRO A 269 -13.47 -20.08 -27.15
N GLY A 270 -12.57 -19.21 -27.61
CA GLY A 270 -11.13 -19.29 -27.37
C GLY A 270 -10.75 -19.17 -25.89
N TRP A 271 -11.56 -18.48 -25.07
CA TRP A 271 -11.34 -18.42 -23.63
C TRP A 271 -11.43 -19.80 -22.98
N GLY A 272 -12.44 -20.58 -23.34
CA GLY A 272 -12.63 -21.94 -22.83
C GLY A 272 -11.56 -22.95 -23.26
N GLU A 273 -10.74 -22.62 -24.26
CA GLU A 273 -9.63 -23.47 -24.71
C GLU A 273 -8.37 -23.30 -23.85
N LEU A 274 -8.24 -22.18 -23.12
CA LEU A 274 -7.11 -21.94 -22.21
C LEU A 274 -6.98 -23.06 -21.18
N GLN A 275 -5.75 -23.56 -20.96
CA GLN A 275 -5.50 -24.62 -20.00
C GLN A 275 -5.87 -24.17 -18.58
N ALA A 276 -5.53 -22.93 -18.20
CA ALA A 276 -5.91 -22.34 -16.91
C ALA A 276 -7.42 -22.40 -16.66
N VAL A 277 -8.24 -22.10 -17.69
CA VAL A 277 -9.71 -22.15 -17.59
C VAL A 277 -10.22 -23.59 -17.46
N ARG A 278 -9.72 -24.49 -18.31
CA ARG A 278 -10.13 -25.90 -18.29
C ARG A 278 -9.76 -26.62 -16.98
N GLU A 279 -8.67 -26.20 -16.33
CA GLU A 279 -8.20 -26.77 -15.08
C GLU A 279 -8.70 -26.03 -13.84
N GLY A 280 -9.61 -25.05 -14.00
CA GLY A 280 -10.20 -24.31 -12.89
C GLY A 280 -9.22 -23.36 -12.21
N ARG A 281 -8.19 -22.89 -12.93
CA ARG A 281 -7.19 -21.94 -12.45
C ARG A 281 -7.49 -20.50 -12.90
N PHE A 282 -8.75 -20.19 -13.13
CA PHE A 282 -9.29 -18.84 -13.28
C PHE A 282 -10.01 -18.46 -11.99
N TYR A 283 -9.56 -17.36 -11.36
CA TYR A 283 -10.06 -16.90 -10.06
C TYR A 283 -10.56 -15.48 -10.15
N THR A 284 -11.74 -15.23 -9.59
CA THR A 284 -12.21 -13.89 -9.29
C THR A 284 -11.87 -13.59 -7.84
N LEU A 285 -11.09 -12.54 -7.60
CA LEU A 285 -10.54 -12.19 -6.30
C LEU A 285 -11.31 -11.04 -5.65
N GLU A 286 -11.23 -10.97 -4.32
CA GLU A 286 -11.86 -9.95 -3.48
C GLU A 286 -11.28 -8.57 -3.79
N HIS A 287 -12.16 -7.60 -4.09
CA HIS A 287 -11.78 -6.24 -4.42
C HIS A 287 -10.98 -5.55 -3.29
N GLU A 288 -11.39 -5.77 -2.05
CA GLU A 288 -10.83 -5.15 -0.85
C GLU A 288 -9.38 -5.57 -0.61
N LEU A 289 -9.02 -6.81 -0.95
CA LEU A 289 -7.67 -7.34 -0.75
C LEU A 289 -6.73 -7.08 -1.92
N TYR A 290 -7.26 -6.98 -3.17
CA TYR A 290 -6.44 -7.08 -4.36
C TYR A 290 -6.53 -5.90 -5.33
N ASN A 291 -7.41 -4.92 -5.04
CA ASN A 291 -7.49 -3.66 -5.79
C ASN A 291 -7.38 -2.43 -4.88
N LEU A 292 -7.92 -2.50 -3.66
CA LEU A 292 -7.68 -1.50 -2.62
C LEU A 292 -6.36 -1.80 -1.90
N LYS A 293 -5.96 -0.92 -0.99
CA LYS A 293 -4.84 -1.20 -0.10
C LYS A 293 -5.35 -2.03 1.08
N PRO A 294 -4.91 -3.28 1.25
CA PRO A 294 -5.46 -4.15 2.31
C PRO A 294 -5.05 -3.74 3.73
N ASN A 295 -4.06 -2.85 3.88
CA ASN A 295 -3.55 -2.34 5.15
C ASN A 295 -3.17 -3.48 6.13
N ALA A 296 -3.77 -3.59 7.30
CA ALA A 296 -3.48 -4.68 8.24
C ALA A 296 -3.79 -6.10 7.69
N ARG A 297 -4.47 -6.21 6.53
CA ARG A 297 -4.84 -7.49 5.89
C ARG A 297 -3.88 -7.91 4.76
N TRP A 298 -2.72 -7.26 4.62
CA TRP A 298 -1.71 -7.67 3.64
C TRP A 298 -1.30 -9.14 3.83
N GLY A 299 -1.08 -9.59 5.08
CA GLY A 299 -0.76 -10.99 5.38
C GLY A 299 -1.82 -11.96 4.88
N GLU A 300 -3.10 -11.70 5.17
CA GLU A 300 -4.25 -12.47 4.68
C GLU A 300 -4.26 -12.56 3.14
N ALA A 301 -4.01 -11.45 2.46
CA ALA A 301 -4.01 -11.40 1.00
C ALA A 301 -2.90 -12.29 0.40
N TYR A 302 -1.68 -12.21 0.95
CA TYR A 302 -0.56 -13.05 0.53
C TYR A 302 -0.82 -14.55 0.84
N GLU A 303 -1.37 -14.86 2.01
CA GLU A 303 -1.68 -16.24 2.40
C GLU A 303 -2.68 -16.90 1.44
N LYS A 304 -3.77 -16.18 1.11
CA LYS A 304 -4.77 -16.65 0.14
C LYS A 304 -4.19 -16.88 -1.26
N LEU A 305 -3.32 -16.01 -1.74
CA LEU A 305 -2.63 -16.23 -3.02
C LEU A 305 -1.68 -17.42 -2.96
N ALA A 306 -0.92 -17.55 -1.86
CA ALA A 306 -0.02 -18.68 -1.67
C ALA A 306 -0.77 -20.02 -1.57
N ASP A 307 -1.99 -20.04 -1.01
CA ASP A 307 -2.85 -21.22 -0.99
C ASP A 307 -3.29 -21.66 -2.40
N ILE A 308 -3.53 -20.70 -3.29
CA ILE A 308 -3.87 -20.97 -4.69
C ILE A 308 -2.65 -21.46 -5.47
N LEU A 309 -1.52 -20.77 -5.33
CA LEU A 309 -0.31 -21.02 -6.15
C LEU A 309 0.48 -22.22 -5.66
N TYR A 310 0.57 -22.40 -4.35
CA TYR A 310 1.42 -23.39 -3.65
C TYR A 310 0.63 -24.14 -2.58
N PRO A 311 -0.40 -24.94 -2.94
CA PRO A 311 -1.25 -25.62 -1.97
C PRO A 311 -0.44 -26.57 -1.10
N GLN A 312 -0.65 -26.49 0.21
CA GLN A 312 -0.05 -27.42 1.16
C GLN A 312 -0.72 -28.80 0.98
N LYS A 313 0.09 -29.86 0.85
CA LYS A 313 -0.37 -31.25 0.63
C LYS A 313 -0.84 -31.90 1.93
#